data_d043dddfafd4e53085e47abd4c11a806
#
_entry.id   d043dddfafd4e53085e47abd4c11a806
#
_cell.length_a   1.000
_cell.length_b   1.000
_cell.length_c   1.000
_cell.angle_alpha   90.00
_cell.angle_beta   90.00
_cell.angle_gamma   90.00
#
_symmetry.space_group_name_H-M   'P 1'
#
loop_
_entity.id
_entity.type
_entity.pdbx_description
1 polymer ?
#
loop_
_entity_poly.entity_id
_entity_poly.type
_entity_poly.pdbx_seq_one_letter_code
_entity_poly.pdbx_strand_id
1 'polypeptide(L)'
;MDKENANYWDTVNAVSQKYSTKIVPLMIPLMENGKMTGYANVLEGLFYKVGAHGENGQPLPDSLKSKYGELKGVVMEKAAESDEELLMKFFDSGELSAEEMVKGMKQGVKEGAAIGVFGGSALANFGVFNLMNNLISMMPSAAEAKPVVAFDENDKPTELKPDENAPVVIRIFKTIADPFVGRLSLFKVVSGTLKSGLTLKNASKDSEEKISSIYFLKGKKQETVDAACAGDIGA
;
A
#
# COMPACT_ATOMS: atom_id res chain seq x y z
N MET A 1 -10.78 -13.68 8.06
CA MET A 1 -11.51 -13.77 9.33
C MET A 1 -12.74 -14.70 9.26
N ASP A 2 -12.89 -15.45 8.19
CA ASP A 2 -13.97 -16.43 7.92
C ASP A 2 -13.56 -17.88 8.18
N LYS A 3 -12.27 -18.13 8.41
CA LYS A 3 -11.73 -19.45 8.68
C LYS A 3 -12.00 -19.86 10.14
N GLU A 4 -12.25 -21.15 10.36
CA GLU A 4 -12.25 -21.74 11.67
C GLU A 4 -10.89 -21.48 12.36
N ASN A 5 -10.91 -21.09 13.63
CA ASN A 5 -9.72 -20.69 14.40
C ASN A 5 -9.04 -19.38 13.95
N ALA A 6 -9.63 -18.59 13.07
CA ALA A 6 -9.09 -17.27 12.75
C ALA A 6 -9.24 -16.33 13.96
N ASN A 7 -8.10 -15.85 14.50
CA ASN A 7 -8.06 -14.91 15.61
C ASN A 7 -7.18 -13.72 15.23
N TYR A 8 -7.81 -12.55 15.19
CA TYR A 8 -7.13 -11.31 14.81
C TYR A 8 -6.03 -10.94 15.81
N TRP A 9 -6.36 -10.97 17.10
CA TRP A 9 -5.44 -10.51 18.14
C TRP A 9 -4.24 -11.47 18.33
N ASP A 10 -4.47 -12.75 18.28
CA ASP A 10 -3.38 -13.74 18.35
C ASP A 10 -2.45 -13.58 17.14
N THR A 11 -3.01 -13.32 15.96
CA THR A 11 -2.21 -13.06 14.76
C THR A 11 -1.43 -11.74 14.87
N VAL A 12 -2.06 -10.66 15.32
CA VAL A 12 -1.38 -9.37 15.56
C VAL A 12 -0.24 -9.54 16.56
N ASN A 13 -0.49 -10.23 17.68
CA ASN A 13 0.53 -10.48 18.70
C ASN A 13 1.70 -11.30 18.16
N ALA A 14 1.44 -12.37 17.42
CA ALA A 14 2.47 -13.20 16.81
C ALA A 14 3.33 -12.43 15.80
N VAL A 15 2.69 -11.59 14.98
CA VAL A 15 3.38 -10.72 14.00
C VAL A 15 4.20 -9.65 14.73
N SER A 16 3.64 -9.03 15.78
CA SER A 16 4.35 -8.03 16.59
C SER A 16 5.59 -8.59 17.28
N GLN A 17 5.51 -9.81 17.80
CA GLN A 17 6.67 -10.49 18.41
C GLN A 17 7.78 -10.74 17.38
N LYS A 18 7.41 -11.02 16.14
CA LYS A 18 8.37 -11.32 15.07
C LYS A 18 8.98 -10.08 14.41
N TYR A 19 8.18 -9.03 14.24
CA TYR A 19 8.55 -7.83 13.46
C TYR A 19 8.63 -6.54 14.29
N SER A 20 8.57 -6.66 15.62
CA SER A 20 8.73 -5.57 16.59
C SER A 20 7.63 -4.51 16.64
N THR A 21 7.92 -3.38 17.28
CA THR A 21 7.02 -2.26 17.57
C THR A 21 6.47 -1.50 16.35
N LYS A 22 6.87 -1.90 15.14
CA LYS A 22 6.38 -1.28 13.89
C LYS A 22 4.96 -1.69 13.51
N ILE A 23 4.43 -2.75 14.14
CA ILE A 23 3.11 -3.29 13.83
C ILE A 23 2.04 -2.43 14.50
N VAL A 24 1.14 -1.87 13.70
CA VAL A 24 0.07 -0.98 14.16
C VAL A 24 -1.28 -1.55 13.74
N PRO A 25 -2.09 -2.08 14.68
CA PRO A 25 -3.45 -2.53 14.38
C PRO A 25 -4.33 -1.32 14.04
N LEU A 26 -4.89 -1.31 12.83
CA LEU A 26 -5.76 -0.24 12.34
C LEU A 26 -7.23 -0.64 12.27
N MET A 27 -7.56 -1.83 12.77
CA MET A 27 -8.90 -2.39 12.78
C MET A 27 -9.18 -3.11 14.10
N ILE A 28 -10.41 -3.00 14.59
CA ILE A 28 -10.91 -3.74 15.76
C ILE A 28 -12.08 -4.61 15.31
N PRO A 29 -11.94 -5.95 15.24
CA PRO A 29 -13.05 -6.81 14.87
C PRO A 29 -14.09 -6.89 15.99
N LEU A 30 -15.37 -6.81 15.64
CA LEU A 30 -16.48 -7.17 16.52
C LEU A 30 -16.85 -8.63 16.28
N MET A 31 -16.67 -9.45 17.31
CA MET A 31 -16.97 -10.88 17.25
C MET A 31 -18.23 -11.19 18.06
N GLU A 32 -19.22 -11.83 17.44
CA GLU A 32 -20.44 -12.30 18.08
C GLU A 32 -20.67 -13.77 17.73
N ASN A 33 -20.85 -14.61 18.72
CA ASN A 33 -21.04 -16.07 18.55
C ASN A 33 -19.95 -16.73 17.67
N GLY A 34 -18.69 -16.32 17.84
CA GLY A 34 -17.55 -16.83 17.10
C GLY A 34 -17.45 -16.37 15.64
N LYS A 35 -18.32 -15.45 15.21
CA LYS A 35 -18.31 -14.87 13.87
C LYS A 35 -18.05 -13.37 13.94
N MET A 36 -17.34 -12.86 12.97
CA MET A 36 -17.13 -11.42 12.83
C MET A 36 -18.40 -10.78 12.25
N THR A 37 -19.01 -9.85 13.00
CA THR A 37 -20.24 -9.13 12.61
C THR A 37 -19.96 -7.71 12.13
N GLY A 38 -18.77 -7.20 12.39
CA GLY A 38 -18.33 -5.88 11.97
C GLY A 38 -16.92 -5.58 12.43
N TYR A 39 -16.48 -4.37 12.15
CA TYR A 39 -15.18 -3.87 12.63
C TYR A 39 -15.20 -2.35 12.81
N ALA A 40 -14.38 -1.85 13.72
CA ALA A 40 -14.07 -0.43 13.80
C ALA A 40 -12.77 -0.13 13.04
N ASN A 41 -12.78 0.96 12.25
CA ASN A 41 -11.58 1.56 11.67
C ASN A 41 -10.98 2.53 12.69
N VAL A 42 -9.74 2.34 13.09
CA VAL A 42 -9.10 3.12 14.16
C VAL A 42 -8.78 4.55 13.70
N LEU A 43 -8.42 4.75 12.43
CA LEU A 43 -8.11 6.07 11.88
C LEU A 43 -9.36 6.95 11.76
N GLU A 44 -10.47 6.37 11.31
CA GLU A 44 -11.72 7.10 11.08
C GLU A 44 -12.60 7.22 12.33
N GLY A 45 -12.44 6.31 13.29
CA GLY A 45 -13.33 6.23 14.45
C GLY A 45 -14.75 5.77 14.12
N LEU A 46 -14.91 5.04 13.01
CA LEU A 46 -16.20 4.57 12.52
C LEU A 46 -16.29 3.04 12.58
N PHE A 47 -17.51 2.55 12.74
CA PHE A 47 -17.85 1.14 12.73
C PHE A 47 -18.50 0.73 11.41
N TYR A 48 -18.10 -0.44 10.87
CA TYR A 48 -18.63 -1.01 9.64
C TYR A 48 -19.18 -2.42 9.90
N LYS A 49 -20.43 -2.67 9.51
CA LYS A 49 -21.03 -4.01 9.59
C LYS A 49 -20.52 -4.90 8.46
N VAL A 50 -20.36 -6.19 8.75
CA VAL A 50 -20.15 -7.20 7.70
C VAL A 50 -21.37 -7.23 6.77
N GLY A 51 -21.12 -7.23 5.45
CA GLY A 51 -22.18 -7.16 4.43
C GLY A 51 -22.59 -5.74 4.02
N ALA A 52 -22.22 -4.71 4.78
CA ALA A 52 -22.24 -3.36 4.26
C ALA A 52 -21.05 -3.18 3.30
N HIS A 53 -21.29 -2.81 2.08
CA HIS A 53 -20.25 -2.58 1.08
C HIS A 53 -19.52 -1.25 1.32
N GLY A 54 -18.94 -1.10 2.52
CA GLY A 54 -17.95 -0.08 2.88
C GLY A 54 -18.36 1.38 2.87
N GLU A 55 -19.62 1.69 2.63
CA GLU A 55 -20.00 3.04 2.21
C GLU A 55 -20.59 3.90 3.33
N ASN A 56 -21.02 3.30 4.44
CA ASN A 56 -21.63 4.05 5.54
C ASN A 56 -21.04 3.62 6.88
N GLY A 57 -19.99 4.30 7.31
CA GLY A 57 -19.48 4.20 8.67
C GLY A 57 -20.57 4.62 9.67
N GLN A 58 -20.70 3.85 10.74
CA GLN A 58 -21.66 4.08 11.83
C GLN A 58 -20.89 4.52 13.08
N PRO A 59 -21.56 5.13 14.06
CA PRO A 59 -20.95 5.38 15.37
C PRO A 59 -20.46 4.07 16.01
N LEU A 60 -19.35 4.17 16.74
CA LEU A 60 -18.77 3.03 17.45
C LEU A 60 -19.76 2.44 18.47
N PRO A 61 -19.99 1.12 18.47
CA PRO A 61 -20.69 0.44 19.55
C PRO A 61 -19.97 0.63 20.88
N ASP A 62 -20.73 0.72 21.99
CA ASP A 62 -20.16 0.93 23.33
C ASP A 62 -19.14 -0.15 23.71
N SER A 63 -19.36 -1.39 23.27
CA SER A 63 -18.47 -2.52 23.49
C SER A 63 -17.06 -2.34 22.88
N LEU A 64 -16.90 -1.48 21.87
CA LEU A 64 -15.62 -1.25 21.21
C LEU A 64 -14.93 0.06 21.67
N LYS A 65 -15.63 0.96 22.38
CA LYS A 65 -15.09 2.28 22.75
C LYS A 65 -13.82 2.23 23.57
N SER A 66 -13.75 1.32 24.56
CA SER A 66 -12.56 1.17 25.40
C SER A 66 -11.34 0.72 24.58
N LYS A 67 -11.52 -0.32 23.75
CA LYS A 67 -10.44 -0.83 22.90
C LYS A 67 -10.04 0.16 21.80
N TYR A 68 -11.01 0.91 21.30
CA TYR A 68 -10.75 1.99 20.36
C TYR A 68 -9.89 3.08 20.97
N GLY A 69 -10.20 3.53 22.20
CA GLY A 69 -9.39 4.55 22.89
C GLY A 69 -7.94 4.10 23.10
N GLU A 70 -7.73 2.85 23.52
CA GLU A 70 -6.40 2.24 23.65
C GLU A 70 -5.63 2.28 22.33
N LEU A 71 -6.22 1.77 21.25
CA LEU A 71 -5.54 1.70 19.95
C LEU A 71 -5.38 3.06 19.29
N LYS A 72 -6.33 3.97 19.47
CA LYS A 72 -6.18 5.35 19.01
C LYS A 72 -4.94 5.99 19.61
N GLY A 73 -4.69 5.77 20.91
CA GLY A 73 -3.46 6.23 21.58
C GLY A 73 -2.20 5.69 20.91
N VAL A 74 -2.15 4.39 20.65
CA VAL A 74 -1.02 3.74 19.95
C VAL A 74 -0.82 4.33 18.55
N VAL A 75 -1.90 4.56 17.81
CA VAL A 75 -1.82 5.15 16.45
C VAL A 75 -1.34 6.59 16.50
N MET A 76 -1.83 7.39 17.47
CA MET A 76 -1.38 8.77 17.65
C MET A 76 0.11 8.85 17.98
N GLU A 77 0.59 8.00 18.90
CA GLU A 77 2.01 7.92 19.25
C GLU A 77 2.86 7.55 18.02
N LYS A 78 2.47 6.53 17.25
CA LYS A 78 3.18 6.14 16.03
C LYS A 78 3.13 7.18 14.92
N ALA A 79 2.04 7.89 14.76
CA ALA A 79 1.93 8.99 13.82
C ALA A 79 2.83 10.16 14.22
N ALA A 80 2.85 10.50 15.51
CA ALA A 80 3.70 11.56 16.06
C ALA A 80 5.20 11.26 15.89
N GLU A 81 5.64 10.03 16.17
CA GLU A 81 7.04 9.60 15.99
C GLU A 81 7.59 9.80 14.56
N SER A 82 6.73 9.91 13.57
CA SER A 82 7.10 9.98 12.16
C SER A 82 7.20 11.42 11.59
N ASP A 83 6.84 12.44 12.37
CA ASP A 83 6.80 13.84 11.92
C ASP A 83 7.04 14.76 13.12
N GLU A 84 8.08 15.63 13.04
CA GLU A 84 8.48 16.50 14.16
C GLU A 84 7.38 17.48 14.60
N GLU A 85 6.60 18.02 13.65
CA GLU A 85 5.50 18.94 13.97
C GLU A 85 4.38 18.21 14.73
N LEU A 86 4.05 16.97 14.28
CA LEU A 86 3.06 16.14 14.95
C LEU A 86 3.54 15.69 16.33
N LEU A 87 4.83 15.43 16.48
CA LEU A 87 5.43 15.05 17.76
C LEU A 87 5.32 16.20 18.78
N MET A 88 5.68 17.42 18.40
CA MET A 88 5.55 18.60 19.25
C MET A 88 4.08 18.83 19.64
N LYS A 89 3.17 18.77 18.68
CA LYS A 89 1.73 18.93 18.94
C LYS A 89 1.19 17.87 19.90
N PHE A 90 1.61 16.62 19.71
CA PHE A 90 1.20 15.52 20.58
C PHE A 90 1.70 15.68 22.02
N PHE A 91 2.93 16.20 22.22
CA PHE A 91 3.44 16.53 23.55
C PHE A 91 2.68 17.68 24.21
N ASP A 92 2.27 18.70 23.43
CA ASP A 92 1.58 19.88 23.97
C ASP A 92 0.11 19.61 24.29
N SER A 93 -0.61 18.90 23.42
CA SER A 93 -2.06 18.72 23.52
C SER A 93 -2.50 17.30 23.92
N GLY A 94 -1.65 16.30 23.77
CA GLY A 94 -1.98 14.89 23.96
C GLY A 94 -2.88 14.30 22.87
N GLU A 95 -3.23 15.07 21.83
CA GLU A 95 -4.19 14.67 20.82
C GLU A 95 -3.73 15.01 19.38
N LEU A 96 -4.07 14.12 18.44
CA LEU A 96 -3.97 14.35 17.01
C LEU A 96 -5.36 14.16 16.36
N SER A 97 -5.66 14.97 15.36
CA SER A 97 -6.86 14.79 14.53
C SER A 97 -6.74 13.52 13.66
N ALA A 98 -7.86 13.07 13.09
CA ALA A 98 -7.87 11.92 12.16
C ALA A 98 -6.96 12.17 10.93
N GLU A 99 -6.97 13.39 10.39
CA GLU A 99 -6.12 13.79 9.27
C GLU A 99 -4.63 13.76 9.62
N GLU A 100 -4.28 14.22 10.81
CA GLU A 100 -2.91 14.21 11.34
C GLU A 100 -2.43 12.78 11.61
N MET A 101 -3.27 11.93 12.16
CA MET A 101 -2.96 10.49 12.31
C MET A 101 -2.68 9.84 10.95
N VAL A 102 -3.49 10.12 9.93
CA VAL A 102 -3.27 9.61 8.57
C VAL A 102 -1.97 10.17 7.99
N LYS A 103 -1.68 11.48 8.14
CA LYS A 103 -0.42 12.12 7.69
C LYS A 103 0.80 11.45 8.31
N GLY A 104 0.81 11.28 9.62
CA GLY A 104 1.93 10.67 10.33
C GLY A 104 2.08 9.19 10.01
N MET A 105 0.98 8.43 9.95
CA MET A 105 1.01 7.02 9.54
C MET A 105 1.51 6.86 8.11
N LYS A 106 1.12 7.72 7.16
CA LYS A 106 1.64 7.72 5.78
C LYS A 106 3.15 7.90 5.76
N GLN A 107 3.68 8.85 6.54
CA GLN A 107 5.12 9.07 6.65
C GLN A 107 5.82 7.87 7.27
N GLY A 108 5.28 7.30 8.36
CA GLY A 108 5.82 6.11 9.00
C GLY A 108 5.84 4.88 8.06
N VAL A 109 4.81 4.69 7.27
CA VAL A 109 4.76 3.63 6.23
C VAL A 109 5.81 3.86 5.15
N LYS A 110 5.96 5.09 4.66
CA LYS A 110 6.96 5.47 3.65
C LYS A 110 8.40 5.22 4.13
N GLU A 111 8.67 5.43 5.40
CA GLU A 111 9.98 5.21 6.01
C GLU A 111 10.20 3.76 6.47
N GLY A 112 9.16 2.95 6.49
CA GLY A 112 9.19 1.59 7.02
C GLY A 112 9.25 1.54 8.56
N ALA A 113 8.84 2.62 9.22
CA ALA A 113 8.73 2.75 10.67
C ALA A 113 7.38 2.27 11.21
N ALA A 114 6.33 2.23 10.37
CA ALA A 114 5.01 1.73 10.72
C ALA A 114 4.48 0.74 9.67
N ILE A 115 3.80 -0.30 10.15
CA ILE A 115 3.15 -1.32 9.32
C ILE A 115 1.72 -1.47 9.81
N GLY A 116 0.77 -0.96 9.03
CA GLY A 116 -0.66 -1.07 9.34
C GLY A 116 -1.16 -2.51 9.18
N VAL A 117 -1.92 -3.00 10.18
CA VAL A 117 -2.52 -4.33 10.13
C VAL A 117 -4.04 -4.24 10.04
N PHE A 118 -4.58 -4.90 9.03
CA PHE A 118 -6.00 -5.02 8.76
C PHE A 118 -6.44 -6.47 8.78
N GLY A 119 -7.68 -6.72 9.14
CA GLY A 119 -8.30 -8.03 9.05
C GLY A 119 -9.48 -8.00 8.08
N GLY A 120 -9.73 -9.11 7.44
CA GLY A 120 -10.84 -9.23 6.51
C GLY A 120 -11.04 -10.67 6.04
N SER A 121 -11.97 -10.84 5.12
CA SER A 121 -12.19 -12.08 4.38
C SER A 121 -12.40 -11.75 2.91
N ALA A 122 -11.47 -12.18 2.06
CA ALA A 122 -11.63 -12.06 0.62
C ALA A 122 -12.80 -12.89 0.08
N LEU A 123 -13.02 -14.07 0.67
CA LEU A 123 -14.12 -14.97 0.28
C LEU A 123 -15.49 -14.37 0.62
N ALA A 124 -15.64 -13.82 1.81
CA ALA A 124 -16.87 -13.17 2.27
C ALA A 124 -16.96 -11.69 1.84
N ASN A 125 -15.94 -11.18 1.15
CA ASN A 125 -15.83 -9.82 0.67
C ASN A 125 -16.09 -8.75 1.74
N PHE A 126 -15.56 -8.94 2.95
CA PHE A 126 -15.61 -7.89 3.98
C PHE A 126 -14.20 -7.45 4.40
N GLY A 127 -14.06 -6.20 4.84
CA GLY A 127 -12.78 -5.56 5.17
C GLY A 127 -11.91 -5.23 3.96
N VAL A 128 -12.25 -5.71 2.76
CA VAL A 128 -11.49 -5.48 1.52
C VAL A 128 -11.55 -4.01 1.12
N PHE A 129 -12.72 -3.39 1.19
CA PHE A 129 -12.91 -1.97 0.88
C PHE A 129 -12.11 -1.08 1.84
N ASN A 130 -12.16 -1.38 3.15
CA ASN A 130 -11.37 -0.69 4.15
C ASN A 130 -9.86 -0.80 3.86
N LEU A 131 -9.37 -1.99 3.53
CA LEU A 131 -7.98 -2.19 3.14
C LEU A 131 -7.61 -1.34 1.92
N MET A 132 -8.44 -1.34 0.88
CA MET A 132 -8.18 -0.57 -0.35
C MET A 132 -8.13 0.94 -0.07
N ASN A 133 -9.07 1.48 0.70
CA ASN A 133 -9.07 2.89 1.07
C ASN A 133 -7.83 3.28 1.88
N ASN A 134 -7.45 2.46 2.83
CA ASN A 134 -6.24 2.69 3.62
C ASN A 134 -4.95 2.54 2.78
N LEU A 135 -4.91 1.65 1.79
CA LEU A 135 -3.79 1.61 0.84
C LEU A 135 -3.69 2.93 0.05
N ILE A 136 -4.81 3.47 -0.43
CA ILE A 136 -4.83 4.75 -1.17
C ILE A 136 -4.37 5.91 -0.28
N SER A 137 -4.80 5.96 0.97
CA SER A 137 -4.48 7.07 1.88
C SER A 137 -3.07 7.01 2.48
N MET A 138 -2.54 5.81 2.75
CA MET A 138 -1.28 5.64 3.49
C MET A 138 -0.09 5.22 2.63
N MET A 139 -0.30 4.56 1.47
CA MET A 139 0.84 4.18 0.63
C MET A 139 1.35 5.39 -0.16
N PRO A 140 2.67 5.57 -0.26
CA PRO A 140 3.23 6.64 -1.09
C PRO A 140 2.91 6.38 -2.57
N SER A 141 2.54 7.43 -3.30
CA SER A 141 2.48 7.41 -4.75
C SER A 141 3.88 7.26 -5.35
N ALA A 142 3.98 7.01 -6.67
CA ALA A 142 5.27 6.96 -7.34
C ALA A 142 6.06 8.26 -7.18
N ALA A 143 5.37 9.42 -7.19
CA ALA A 143 5.98 10.73 -7.01
C ALA A 143 6.51 10.98 -5.58
N GLU A 144 5.91 10.35 -4.58
CA GLU A 144 6.29 10.45 -3.17
C GLU A 144 7.31 9.38 -2.74
N ALA A 145 7.51 8.33 -3.55
CA ALA A 145 8.45 7.26 -3.26
C ALA A 145 9.90 7.76 -3.30
N LYS A 146 10.80 7.04 -2.63
CA LYS A 146 12.24 7.35 -2.69
C LYS A 146 12.74 7.23 -4.14
N PRO A 147 13.60 8.15 -4.60
CA PRO A 147 14.21 8.07 -5.93
C PRO A 147 14.91 6.72 -6.13
N VAL A 148 14.88 6.21 -7.34
CA VAL A 148 15.63 5.01 -7.72
C VAL A 148 17.04 5.43 -8.11
N VAL A 149 18.05 4.85 -7.47
CA VAL A 149 19.44 5.07 -7.88
C VAL A 149 19.77 4.12 -9.02
N ALA A 150 20.18 4.66 -10.14
CA ALA A 150 20.74 3.95 -11.30
C ALA A 150 22.19 4.39 -11.53
N PHE A 151 22.91 3.63 -12.33
CA PHE A 151 24.29 3.95 -12.70
C PHE A 151 24.38 4.21 -14.18
N ASP A 152 25.07 5.25 -14.57
CA ASP A 152 25.34 5.55 -15.99
C ASP A 152 26.47 4.65 -16.56
N GLU A 153 26.83 4.87 -17.83
CA GLU A 153 27.88 4.08 -18.51
C GLU A 153 29.28 4.21 -17.88
N ASN A 154 29.47 5.18 -16.99
CA ASN A 154 30.72 5.44 -16.26
C ASN A 154 30.63 5.02 -14.78
N ASP A 155 29.65 4.18 -14.41
CA ASP A 155 29.35 3.77 -13.04
C ASP A 155 29.05 4.94 -12.08
N LYS A 156 28.64 6.10 -12.61
CA LYS A 156 28.26 7.23 -11.79
C LYS A 156 26.80 7.10 -11.34
N PRO A 157 26.53 7.19 -10.02
CA PRO A 157 25.17 7.10 -9.52
C PRO A 157 24.34 8.32 -9.98
N THR A 158 23.15 8.04 -10.47
CA THR A 158 22.16 9.03 -10.92
C THR A 158 20.82 8.71 -10.26
N GLU A 159 20.20 9.70 -9.63
CA GLU A 159 18.85 9.56 -9.09
C GLU A 159 17.81 9.74 -10.18
N LEU A 160 16.99 8.70 -10.35
CA LEU A 160 15.85 8.72 -11.26
C LEU A 160 14.59 9.06 -10.46
N LYS A 161 13.94 10.15 -10.87
CA LYS A 161 12.64 10.56 -10.35
C LYS A 161 11.53 10.20 -11.35
N PRO A 162 10.31 9.95 -10.88
CA PRO A 162 9.17 9.65 -11.75
C PRO A 162 8.68 10.94 -12.43
N ASP A 163 9.34 11.29 -13.53
CA ASP A 163 8.99 12.41 -14.40
C ASP A 163 8.66 11.85 -15.78
N GLU A 164 7.45 12.10 -16.27
CA GLU A 164 6.95 11.61 -17.56
C GLU A 164 7.70 12.19 -18.77
N ASN A 165 8.34 13.35 -18.61
CA ASN A 165 9.11 14.03 -19.66
C ASN A 165 10.60 13.68 -19.66
N ALA A 166 11.07 12.95 -18.66
CA ALA A 166 12.46 12.51 -18.59
C ALA A 166 12.76 11.36 -19.58
N PRO A 167 14.03 11.03 -19.80
CA PRO A 167 14.41 9.84 -20.58
C PRO A 167 13.74 8.57 -19.99
N VAL A 168 13.32 7.68 -20.91
CA VAL A 168 12.60 6.46 -20.54
C VAL A 168 13.55 5.45 -19.88
N VAL A 169 13.24 5.10 -18.66
CA VAL A 169 13.89 4.00 -17.92
C VAL A 169 12.83 3.06 -17.38
N ILE A 170 12.93 1.79 -17.75
CA ILE A 170 12.05 0.72 -17.23
C ILE A 170 12.86 -0.31 -16.46
N ARG A 171 12.24 -0.92 -15.46
CA ARG A 171 12.79 -2.05 -14.73
C ARG A 171 11.94 -3.29 -14.94
N ILE A 172 12.49 -4.29 -15.61
CA ILE A 172 11.87 -5.62 -15.70
C ILE A 172 12.08 -6.32 -14.36
N PHE A 173 10.99 -6.76 -13.73
CA PHE A 173 11.08 -7.44 -12.44
C PHE A 173 10.57 -8.88 -12.47
N LYS A 174 9.85 -9.27 -13.54
CA LYS A 174 9.36 -10.63 -13.72
C LYS A 174 9.13 -10.94 -15.20
N THR A 175 9.38 -12.17 -15.60
CA THR A 175 9.01 -12.69 -16.92
C THR A 175 8.19 -13.95 -16.74
N ILE A 176 7.07 -14.05 -17.42
CA ILE A 176 6.18 -15.22 -17.43
C ILE A 176 6.02 -15.73 -18.85
N ALA A 177 5.81 -17.05 -19.00
CA ALA A 177 5.39 -17.62 -20.25
C ALA A 177 3.86 -17.63 -20.32
N ASP A 178 3.31 -16.91 -21.28
CA ASP A 178 1.88 -16.86 -21.54
C ASP A 178 1.57 -17.78 -22.74
N PRO A 179 0.56 -18.66 -22.67
CA PRO A 179 0.26 -19.58 -23.76
C PRO A 179 -0.16 -18.91 -25.08
N PHE A 180 -0.66 -17.68 -25.03
CA PHE A 180 -1.20 -16.97 -26.20
C PHE A 180 -0.24 -15.92 -26.77
N VAL A 181 0.42 -15.14 -25.90
CA VAL A 181 1.34 -14.07 -26.33
C VAL A 181 2.80 -14.47 -26.21
N GLY A 182 3.09 -15.65 -25.71
CA GLY A 182 4.44 -16.17 -25.53
C GLY A 182 5.12 -15.56 -24.30
N ARG A 183 6.21 -14.84 -24.48
CA ARG A 183 7.01 -14.31 -23.38
C ARG A 183 6.51 -12.92 -22.97
N LEU A 184 5.98 -12.81 -21.76
CA LEU A 184 5.46 -11.56 -21.19
C LEU A 184 6.41 -11.06 -20.10
N SER A 185 7.04 -9.91 -20.33
CA SER A 185 7.97 -9.28 -19.38
C SER A 185 7.26 -8.18 -18.62
N LEU A 186 7.08 -8.37 -17.30
CA LEU A 186 6.47 -7.39 -16.43
C LEU A 186 7.50 -6.31 -16.07
N PHE A 187 7.11 -5.07 -16.22
CA PHE A 187 7.96 -3.91 -15.98
C PHE A 187 7.30 -2.88 -15.07
N LYS A 188 8.13 -2.03 -14.48
CA LYS A 188 7.76 -0.74 -13.90
C LYS A 188 8.47 0.36 -14.68
N VAL A 189 7.73 1.40 -15.06
CA VAL A 189 8.33 2.62 -15.62
C VAL A 189 8.91 3.43 -14.45
N VAL A 190 10.21 3.64 -14.45
CA VAL A 190 10.93 4.39 -13.41
C VAL A 190 10.93 5.87 -13.72
N SER A 191 11.18 6.23 -14.99
CA SER A 191 11.13 7.59 -15.50
C SER A 191 10.72 7.61 -16.98
N GLY A 192 10.25 8.74 -17.46
CA GLY A 192 9.82 8.94 -18.83
C GLY A 192 8.45 8.34 -19.14
N THR A 193 8.12 8.30 -20.41
CA THR A 193 6.91 7.67 -20.95
C THR A 193 7.30 6.60 -21.96
N LEU A 194 7.06 5.33 -21.61
CA LEU A 194 7.24 4.19 -22.51
C LEU A 194 6.13 4.17 -23.55
N LYS A 195 6.49 4.17 -24.83
CA LYS A 195 5.55 4.05 -25.96
C LYS A 195 5.79 2.77 -26.74
N SER A 196 4.72 2.21 -27.29
CA SER A 196 4.82 1.10 -28.26
C SER A 196 5.67 1.51 -29.46
N GLY A 197 6.48 0.62 -29.95
CA GLY A 197 7.40 0.85 -31.08
C GLY A 197 8.76 1.44 -30.72
N LEU A 198 8.99 1.86 -29.49
CA LEU A 198 10.31 2.35 -29.05
C LEU A 198 11.34 1.22 -29.03
N THR A 199 12.59 1.58 -29.34
CA THR A 199 13.76 0.71 -29.12
C THR A 199 14.50 1.23 -27.89
N LEU A 200 14.77 0.34 -26.96
CA LEU A 200 15.46 0.64 -25.70
C LEU A 200 16.75 -0.20 -25.58
N LYS A 201 17.76 0.36 -24.96
CA LYS A 201 18.99 -0.38 -24.61
C LYS A 201 18.74 -1.27 -23.40
N ASN A 202 19.00 -2.55 -23.54
CA ASN A 202 19.05 -3.50 -22.43
C ASN A 202 20.43 -3.45 -21.79
N ALA A 203 20.54 -2.75 -20.66
CA ALA A 203 21.81 -2.59 -19.94
C ALA A 203 22.44 -3.92 -19.47
N SER A 204 21.61 -4.93 -19.16
CA SER A 204 22.12 -6.25 -18.68
C SER A 204 22.73 -7.09 -19.80
N LYS A 205 22.33 -6.87 -21.07
CA LYS A 205 22.80 -7.65 -22.22
C LYS A 205 23.60 -6.84 -23.22
N ASP A 206 23.72 -5.54 -23.00
CA ASP A 206 24.29 -4.57 -23.93
C ASP A 206 23.73 -4.69 -25.35
N SER A 207 22.42 -4.83 -25.45
CA SER A 207 21.69 -5.02 -26.71
C SER A 207 20.51 -4.08 -26.81
N GLU A 208 20.07 -3.79 -28.04
CA GLU A 208 18.85 -3.07 -28.29
C GLU A 208 17.65 -4.03 -28.34
N GLU A 209 16.56 -3.64 -27.71
CA GLU A 209 15.29 -4.39 -27.69
C GLU A 209 14.14 -3.47 -28.13
N LYS A 210 13.38 -3.92 -29.13
CA LYS A 210 12.18 -3.21 -29.59
C LYS A 210 10.97 -3.59 -28.79
N ILE A 211 10.25 -2.59 -28.26
CA ILE A 211 8.99 -2.77 -27.53
C ILE A 211 7.85 -2.83 -28.56
N SER A 212 7.30 -4.01 -28.79
CA SER A 212 6.25 -4.21 -29.79
C SER A 212 4.86 -3.82 -29.28
N SER A 213 4.50 -4.25 -28.10
CA SER A 213 3.20 -3.98 -27.49
C SER A 213 3.33 -3.78 -26.01
N ILE A 214 2.43 -2.97 -25.44
CA ILE A 214 2.35 -2.67 -23.99
C ILE A 214 0.97 -3.11 -23.51
N TYR A 215 0.93 -3.79 -22.36
CA TYR A 215 -0.30 -4.27 -21.75
C TYR A 215 -0.40 -3.81 -20.29
N PHE A 216 -1.59 -3.39 -19.87
CA PHE A 216 -1.96 -3.39 -18.46
C PHE A 216 -2.69 -4.68 -18.11
N LEU A 217 -2.27 -5.31 -17.00
CA LEU A 217 -2.81 -6.60 -16.58
C LEU A 217 -3.88 -6.38 -15.50
N LYS A 218 -5.08 -6.91 -15.76
CA LYS A 218 -6.20 -6.95 -14.81
C LYS A 218 -6.58 -8.41 -14.56
N GLY A 219 -5.90 -9.05 -13.60
CA GLY A 219 -6.00 -10.49 -13.40
C GLY A 219 -5.51 -11.25 -14.62
N LYS A 220 -6.39 -12.03 -15.28
CA LYS A 220 -6.07 -12.76 -16.52
C LYS A 220 -6.28 -11.93 -17.79
N LYS A 221 -6.91 -10.76 -17.68
CA LYS A 221 -7.19 -9.91 -18.84
C LYS A 221 -5.99 -9.03 -19.14
N GLN A 222 -5.61 -8.97 -20.40
CA GLN A 222 -4.57 -8.08 -20.93
C GLN A 222 -5.27 -6.95 -21.69
N GLU A 223 -4.98 -5.72 -21.34
CA GLU A 223 -5.52 -4.53 -21.99
C GLU A 223 -4.37 -3.82 -22.71
N THR A 224 -4.44 -3.78 -24.03
CA THR A 224 -3.42 -3.10 -24.85
C THR A 224 -3.51 -1.61 -24.64
N VAL A 225 -2.36 -0.96 -24.44
CA VAL A 225 -2.23 0.48 -24.29
C VAL A 225 -1.10 0.99 -25.19
N ASP A 226 -1.20 2.25 -25.62
CA ASP A 226 -0.20 2.89 -26.50
C ASP A 226 1.02 3.38 -25.72
N ALA A 227 0.82 3.72 -24.45
CA ALA A 227 1.87 4.24 -23.57
C ALA A 227 1.67 3.83 -22.11
N ALA A 228 2.78 3.83 -21.36
CA ALA A 228 2.83 3.72 -19.91
C ALA A 228 3.76 4.81 -19.36
N CYS A 229 3.30 5.54 -18.34
CA CYS A 229 4.01 6.68 -17.76
C CYS A 229 4.83 6.28 -16.53
N ALA A 230 5.73 7.16 -16.12
CA ALA A 230 6.53 7.02 -14.91
C ALA A 230 5.67 6.67 -13.69
N GLY A 231 5.97 5.54 -13.03
CA GLY A 231 5.19 4.96 -11.92
C GLY A 231 4.28 3.80 -12.31
N ASP A 232 3.92 3.66 -13.59
CA ASP A 232 3.07 2.57 -14.07
C ASP A 232 3.77 1.21 -14.02
N ILE A 233 2.96 0.18 -13.81
CA ILE A 233 3.34 -1.23 -13.90
C ILE A 233 2.56 -1.86 -15.04
N GLY A 234 3.28 -2.46 -15.98
CA GLY A 234 2.70 -3.09 -17.14
C GLY A 234 3.48 -4.33 -17.59
N ALA A 235 3.19 -4.78 -18.79
CA ALA A 235 3.84 -5.93 -19.42
C ALA A 235 4.03 -5.68 -20.92
#